data_405cb671e0e619cbb91ddbe9643ab216
#
_entry.id   405cb671e0e619cbb91ddbe9643ab216
#
_cell.length_a   1.000
_cell.length_b   1.000
_cell.length_c   1.000
_cell.angle_alpha   90.00
_cell.angle_beta   90.00
_cell.angle_gamma   90.00
#
_symmetry.space_group_name_H-M   'P 1'
#
loop_
_entity.id
_entity.type
_entity.pdbx_description
1 polymer ?
#
loop_
_entity_poly.entity_id
_entity_poly.type
_entity_poly.pdbx_seq_one_letter_code
_entity_poly.pdbx_strand_id
1 'polypeptide(L)'
;VSSPEPSTRTFGNEDILPRVPVPSLEDTCRRFLEWCSPLLTPGELAETEGAVAEFLAAGSPAHELQNALEAYDKREDVRSWLDTFWPYRYLGRRDRIALNANFFFLFTESPLGQLERAAELAASAVDYKLKLDEELVPPILLRGQPQSMVQHKFLFSATRIPGAVQDTARTPYREDWPGPSRARHIVVFHRDTPFRMDVIAPDGRPYSPEQLVAGLQAIVKSGTFIEDPATAAGHFTTKARAEWAATRDALLAAGNAAALDDIETALFCLCLEDFTPSGTQEACDHLLHGDSGNRWFDKAVSLIVFEDGTAGINVEHCELDGTTILGFTDALLSGTRLERPPADGVPSSEVIEFVLGDALREDARAAAAAFAEYADATATKTVSFTDFGANRAKELGMSPDAFAQMAYQLAHKRAKGITGATYESIATRQYQNGRTEAMRVVTPEVLWFVRVMNDPQADRQTRQAAFRAAAAKHVTRAKECQAGDAPEQHLWELQLIQKRRGVEDSPSLYSSPGWLKMRNDYLSTSSAPSVNIRYFGFGSTSPQCIGVAYVLLPESLNLYLCTPKHVAHEMELFATELTAAVAELQELLAS
;
A
#
# COMPACT_ATOMS: atom_id res chain seq x y z
N VAL A 1 12.43 27.51 -25.86
CA VAL A 1 11.36 26.66 -26.33
C VAL A 1 10.54 26.32 -25.10
N SER A 2 9.31 26.87 -24.98
CA SER A 2 8.40 26.52 -23.91
C SER A 2 8.07 25.04 -23.99
N SER A 3 8.17 24.32 -22.87
CA SER A 3 7.71 22.94 -22.80
C SER A 3 6.24 22.88 -23.26
N PRO A 4 5.84 21.89 -24.04
CA PRO A 4 4.45 21.76 -24.47
C PRO A 4 3.54 21.67 -23.23
N GLU A 5 2.35 22.25 -23.32
CA GLU A 5 1.37 22.12 -22.25
C GLU A 5 1.03 20.63 -22.03
N PRO A 6 0.88 20.20 -20.75
CA PRO A 6 0.48 18.82 -20.46
C PRO A 6 -0.85 18.47 -21.11
N SER A 7 -0.96 17.24 -21.64
CA SER A 7 -2.23 16.70 -22.15
C SER A 7 -3.27 16.62 -21.04
N THR A 8 -4.51 16.87 -21.37
CA THR A 8 -5.67 16.69 -20.47
C THR A 8 -6.24 15.27 -20.48
N ARG A 9 -5.79 14.42 -21.43
CA ARG A 9 -6.19 13.01 -21.48
C ARG A 9 -5.49 12.22 -20.39
N THR A 10 -6.18 11.25 -19.82
CA THR A 10 -5.70 10.46 -18.67
C THR A 10 -4.29 9.92 -18.89
N PHE A 11 -4.02 9.27 -20.01
CA PHE A 11 -2.73 8.65 -20.32
C PHE A 11 -1.88 9.44 -21.32
N GLY A 12 -2.31 10.67 -21.64
CA GLY A 12 -1.69 11.48 -22.71
C GLY A 12 -0.28 11.97 -22.40
N ASN A 13 0.15 11.93 -21.14
CA ASN A 13 1.47 12.42 -20.75
C ASN A 13 2.50 11.30 -20.52
N GLU A 14 2.11 10.03 -20.58
CA GLU A 14 2.98 8.93 -20.16
C GLU A 14 4.28 8.85 -20.97
N ASP A 15 4.22 9.10 -22.28
CA ASP A 15 5.40 9.02 -23.13
C ASP A 15 6.34 10.23 -23.04
N ILE A 16 5.85 11.35 -22.49
CA ILE A 16 6.66 12.57 -22.33
C ILE A 16 7.27 12.73 -20.95
N LEU A 17 6.91 11.85 -19.99
CA LEU A 17 7.52 11.88 -18.66
C LEU A 17 9.00 11.52 -18.76
N PRO A 18 9.86 12.12 -17.92
CA PRO A 18 11.24 11.69 -17.84
C PRO A 18 11.33 10.25 -17.30
N ARG A 19 12.42 9.59 -17.63
CA ARG A 19 12.73 8.27 -17.07
C ARG A 19 13.43 8.43 -15.74
N VAL A 20 13.18 7.51 -14.81
CA VAL A 20 13.92 7.50 -13.55
C VAL A 20 15.40 7.24 -13.85
N PRO A 21 16.32 8.10 -13.34
CA PRO A 21 17.74 7.94 -13.64
C PRO A 21 18.32 6.68 -12.97
N VAL A 22 19.29 6.06 -13.64
CA VAL A 22 20.12 4.99 -13.04
C VAL A 22 21.25 5.67 -12.26
N PRO A 23 21.32 5.50 -10.92
CA PRO A 23 22.42 6.07 -10.16
C PRO A 23 23.78 5.44 -10.53
N SER A 24 24.87 6.16 -10.32
CA SER A 24 26.21 5.57 -10.39
C SER A 24 26.49 4.70 -9.17
N LEU A 25 27.36 3.72 -9.32
CA LEU A 25 27.80 2.87 -8.18
C LEU A 25 28.42 3.71 -7.06
N GLU A 26 29.27 4.65 -7.43
CA GLU A 26 29.99 5.51 -6.49
C GLU A 26 29.02 6.36 -5.67
N ASP A 27 28.07 6.99 -6.34
CA ASP A 27 27.08 7.85 -5.68
C ASP A 27 26.14 7.03 -4.77
N THR A 28 25.68 5.88 -5.24
CA THR A 28 24.85 4.97 -4.45
C THR A 28 25.58 4.46 -3.21
N CYS A 29 26.84 4.07 -3.35
CA CYS A 29 27.63 3.58 -2.20
C CYS A 29 27.91 4.69 -1.19
N ARG A 30 28.17 5.90 -1.65
CA ARG A 30 28.34 7.07 -0.77
C ARG A 30 27.07 7.34 0.02
N ARG A 31 25.90 7.34 -0.65
CA ARG A 31 24.59 7.50 0.00
C ARG A 31 24.29 6.37 0.96
N PHE A 32 24.58 5.15 0.57
CA PHE A 32 24.38 3.99 1.43
C PHE A 32 25.15 4.12 2.76
N LEU A 33 26.41 4.49 2.72
CA LEU A 33 27.22 4.72 3.92
C LEU A 33 26.65 5.88 4.76
N GLU A 34 26.24 6.97 4.13
CA GLU A 34 25.59 8.09 4.82
C GLU A 34 24.29 7.65 5.53
N TRP A 35 23.48 6.85 4.86
CA TRP A 35 22.18 6.45 5.38
C TRP A 35 22.25 5.37 6.47
N CYS A 36 23.18 4.45 6.40
CA CYS A 36 23.31 3.40 7.42
C CYS A 36 24.15 3.82 8.63
N SER A 37 25.09 4.76 8.49
CA SER A 37 26.03 5.13 9.54
C SER A 37 25.40 5.50 10.89
N PRO A 38 24.26 6.22 10.95
CA PRO A 38 23.62 6.54 12.24
C PRO A 38 23.14 5.32 13.03
N LEU A 39 22.98 4.18 12.38
CA LEU A 39 22.46 2.94 12.98
C LEU A 39 23.59 2.01 13.47
N LEU A 40 24.84 2.35 13.18
CA LEU A 40 25.98 1.46 13.35
C LEU A 40 26.89 1.89 14.49
N THR A 41 27.47 0.91 15.17
CA THR A 41 28.62 1.16 16.03
C THR A 41 29.86 1.49 15.18
N PRO A 42 30.91 2.12 15.74
CA PRO A 42 32.15 2.38 14.99
C PRO A 42 32.75 1.14 14.32
N GLY A 43 32.72 -0.01 15.00
CA GLY A 43 33.21 -1.28 14.45
C GLY A 43 32.34 -1.79 13.28
N GLU A 44 31.03 -1.70 13.41
CA GLU A 44 30.08 -2.07 12.35
C GLU A 44 30.22 -1.15 11.14
N LEU A 45 30.44 0.15 11.36
CA LEU A 45 30.66 1.11 10.29
C LEU A 45 31.96 0.79 9.54
N ALA A 46 33.05 0.51 10.26
CA ALA A 46 34.31 0.14 9.63
C ALA A 46 34.20 -1.14 8.79
N GLU A 47 33.48 -2.14 9.28
CA GLU A 47 33.19 -3.38 8.52
C GLU A 47 32.36 -3.08 7.25
N THR A 48 31.34 -2.23 7.35
CA THR A 48 30.51 -1.83 6.22
C THR A 48 31.29 -1.01 5.20
N GLU A 49 32.15 -0.08 5.64
CA GLU A 49 33.05 0.68 4.77
C GLU A 49 34.01 -0.24 4.01
N GLY A 50 34.53 -1.27 4.66
CA GLY A 50 35.37 -2.30 4.04
C GLY A 50 34.62 -3.07 2.96
N ALA A 51 33.38 -3.46 3.23
CA ALA A 51 32.51 -4.14 2.26
C ALA A 51 32.19 -3.24 1.05
N VAL A 52 31.95 -1.95 1.26
CA VAL A 52 31.72 -0.98 0.17
C VAL A 52 33.01 -0.80 -0.66
N ALA A 53 34.15 -0.68 -0.04
CA ALA A 53 35.44 -0.58 -0.74
C ALA A 53 35.69 -1.81 -1.63
N GLU A 54 35.41 -2.99 -1.14
CA GLU A 54 35.49 -4.25 -1.91
C GLU A 54 34.48 -4.27 -3.08
N PHE A 55 33.26 -3.81 -2.84
CA PHE A 55 32.22 -3.72 -3.86
C PHE A 55 32.59 -2.76 -4.99
N LEU A 56 33.26 -1.67 -4.69
CA LEU A 56 33.72 -0.66 -5.67
C LEU A 56 35.08 -0.98 -6.30
N ALA A 57 35.81 -1.95 -5.79
CA ALA A 57 37.15 -2.27 -6.28
C ALA A 57 37.13 -2.68 -7.76
N ALA A 58 38.22 -2.38 -8.48
CA ALA A 58 38.37 -2.79 -9.86
C ALA A 58 38.26 -4.31 -9.98
N GLY A 59 37.49 -4.80 -10.95
CA GLY A 59 37.23 -6.23 -11.15
C GLY A 59 36.18 -6.83 -10.23
N SER A 60 35.54 -6.04 -9.37
CA SER A 60 34.39 -6.47 -8.58
C SER A 60 33.21 -6.82 -9.49
N PRO A 61 32.37 -7.83 -9.12
CA PRO A 61 31.16 -8.17 -9.85
C PRO A 61 30.17 -6.99 -10.02
N ALA A 62 30.21 -6.00 -9.11
CA ALA A 62 29.32 -4.85 -9.13
C ALA A 62 29.38 -4.07 -10.44
N HIS A 63 30.55 -3.95 -11.05
CA HIS A 63 30.71 -3.21 -12.31
C HIS A 63 30.00 -3.89 -13.47
N GLU A 64 30.04 -5.21 -13.56
CA GLU A 64 29.29 -5.97 -14.58
C GLU A 64 27.78 -5.89 -14.34
N LEU A 65 27.34 -5.93 -13.08
CA LEU A 65 25.93 -5.79 -12.70
C LEU A 65 25.42 -4.39 -13.09
N GLN A 66 26.19 -3.35 -12.79
CA GLN A 66 25.88 -1.98 -13.18
C GLN A 66 25.79 -1.83 -14.71
N ASN A 67 26.75 -2.39 -15.45
CA ASN A 67 26.71 -2.36 -16.92
C ASN A 67 25.48 -3.08 -17.46
N ALA A 68 25.10 -4.21 -16.87
CA ALA A 68 23.89 -4.93 -17.25
C ALA A 68 22.62 -4.10 -17.00
N LEU A 69 22.55 -3.42 -15.87
CA LEU A 69 21.43 -2.54 -15.54
C LEU A 69 21.33 -1.36 -16.50
N GLU A 70 22.44 -0.70 -16.80
CA GLU A 70 22.50 0.40 -17.75
C GLU A 70 22.13 -0.03 -19.16
N ALA A 71 22.57 -1.22 -19.60
CA ALA A 71 22.21 -1.79 -20.89
C ALA A 71 20.70 -2.09 -20.96
N TYR A 72 20.12 -2.63 -19.90
CA TYR A 72 18.68 -2.86 -19.80
C TYR A 72 17.91 -1.54 -19.89
N ASP A 73 18.32 -0.53 -19.13
CA ASP A 73 17.66 0.78 -19.12
C ASP A 73 17.66 1.47 -20.49
N LYS A 74 18.66 1.22 -21.33
CA LYS A 74 18.77 1.81 -22.68
C LYS A 74 17.90 1.12 -23.74
N ARG A 75 17.25 0.02 -23.42
CA ARG A 75 16.40 -0.68 -24.38
C ARG A 75 15.18 0.17 -24.73
N GLU A 76 14.79 0.16 -25.99
CA GLU A 76 13.64 0.94 -26.49
C GLU A 76 12.29 0.47 -25.89
N ASP A 77 12.20 -0.82 -25.55
CA ASP A 77 10.99 -1.43 -24.97
C ASP A 77 10.88 -1.26 -23.45
N VAL A 78 11.85 -0.63 -22.80
CA VAL A 78 11.91 -0.43 -21.34
C VAL A 78 11.58 1.01 -20.99
N ARG A 79 10.62 1.20 -20.09
CA ARG A 79 10.22 2.53 -19.61
C ARG A 79 10.94 2.95 -18.33
N SER A 80 11.33 1.99 -17.52
CA SER A 80 12.06 2.20 -16.27
C SER A 80 12.97 1.01 -15.98
N TRP A 81 14.17 1.27 -15.49
CA TRP A 81 15.06 0.20 -15.03
C TRP A 81 14.45 -0.61 -13.86
N LEU A 82 13.41 -0.08 -13.21
CA LEU A 82 12.67 -0.74 -12.14
C LEU A 82 11.54 -1.66 -12.66
N ASP A 83 11.33 -1.76 -13.97
CA ASP A 83 10.23 -2.58 -14.52
C ASP A 83 10.38 -4.08 -14.20
N THR A 84 11.60 -4.57 -13.97
CA THR A 84 11.86 -5.93 -13.49
C THR A 84 11.99 -6.02 -11.96
N PHE A 85 12.24 -4.89 -11.30
CA PHE A 85 12.34 -4.83 -9.84
C PHE A 85 10.99 -5.04 -9.15
N TRP A 86 9.94 -4.35 -9.60
CA TRP A 86 8.63 -4.38 -8.96
C TRP A 86 7.99 -5.77 -8.96
N PRO A 87 8.06 -6.59 -10.03
CA PRO A 87 7.58 -7.97 -9.97
C PRO A 87 8.27 -8.80 -8.90
N TYR A 88 9.59 -8.68 -8.73
CA TYR A 88 10.29 -9.34 -7.63
C TYR A 88 9.85 -8.84 -6.27
N ARG A 89 9.73 -7.54 -6.12
CA ARG A 89 9.35 -6.89 -4.87
C ARG A 89 7.97 -7.35 -4.38
N TYR A 90 6.99 -7.39 -5.26
CA TYR A 90 5.60 -7.68 -4.89
C TYR A 90 5.17 -9.10 -5.25
N LEU A 91 5.34 -9.52 -6.49
CA LEU A 91 4.87 -10.83 -6.96
C LEU A 91 5.80 -11.97 -6.51
N GLY A 92 7.02 -11.67 -6.15
CA GLY A 92 7.98 -12.62 -5.58
C GLY A 92 7.77 -12.95 -4.11
N ARG A 93 6.91 -12.24 -3.41
CA ARG A 93 6.57 -12.51 -2.01
C ARG A 93 5.92 -13.88 -1.88
N ARG A 94 6.41 -14.71 -0.96
CA ARG A 94 5.95 -16.12 -0.82
C ARG A 94 5.05 -16.37 0.38
N ASP A 95 5.07 -15.48 1.37
CA ASP A 95 4.13 -15.54 2.50
C ASP A 95 2.73 -15.04 2.09
N ARG A 96 1.79 -15.07 3.04
CA ARG A 96 0.44 -14.55 2.80
C ARG A 96 0.45 -13.06 2.49
N ILE A 97 -0.44 -12.61 1.58
CA ILE A 97 -0.61 -11.19 1.29
C ILE A 97 -1.68 -10.54 2.18
N ALA A 98 -2.70 -11.29 2.55
CA ALA A 98 -3.70 -10.82 3.50
C ALA A 98 -3.00 -10.36 4.79
N LEU A 99 -3.32 -9.19 5.27
CA LEU A 99 -2.70 -8.52 6.41
C LEU A 99 -1.25 -8.08 6.16
N ASN A 100 -0.43 -8.87 5.50
CA ASN A 100 1.02 -8.61 5.34
C ASN A 100 1.36 -7.65 4.19
N ALA A 101 0.57 -7.63 3.13
CA ALA A 101 0.86 -6.83 1.93
C ALA A 101 -0.28 -5.88 1.54
N ASN A 102 -1.52 -6.24 1.83
CA ASN A 102 -2.68 -5.39 1.55
C ASN A 102 -2.75 -4.21 2.52
N PHE A 103 -3.36 -3.12 2.07
CA PHE A 103 -3.63 -1.97 2.92
C PHE A 103 -5.10 -1.56 2.81
N PHE A 104 -5.55 -0.71 3.75
CA PHE A 104 -6.93 -0.25 3.76
C PHE A 104 -7.02 1.26 4.01
N PHE A 105 -8.15 1.84 3.58
CA PHE A 105 -8.60 3.16 4.01
C PHE A 105 -9.98 3.04 4.65
N LEU A 106 -10.17 3.67 5.80
CA LEU A 106 -11.48 3.90 6.38
C LEU A 106 -12.01 5.25 5.88
N PHE A 107 -13.15 5.22 5.20
CA PHE A 107 -13.77 6.43 4.65
C PHE A 107 -14.42 7.28 5.75
N THR A 108 -14.61 8.57 5.44
CA THR A 108 -15.41 9.45 6.28
C THR A 108 -16.85 8.93 6.41
N GLU A 109 -17.54 9.34 7.47
CA GLU A 109 -18.91 8.92 7.76
C GLU A 109 -19.89 9.40 6.69
N SER A 110 -20.99 8.67 6.55
CA SER A 110 -22.10 8.99 5.66
C SER A 110 -23.40 8.73 6.40
N PRO A 111 -24.46 9.53 6.13
CA PRO A 111 -25.78 9.27 6.70
C PRO A 111 -26.51 8.09 6.07
N LEU A 112 -25.97 7.52 4.98
CA LEU A 112 -26.61 6.43 4.24
C LEU A 112 -26.52 5.11 5.00
N GLY A 113 -27.55 4.28 4.87
CA GLY A 113 -27.52 2.90 5.33
C GLY A 113 -26.61 2.03 4.46
N GLN A 114 -26.47 0.76 4.82
CA GLN A 114 -25.53 -0.15 4.16
C GLN A 114 -25.73 -0.25 2.65
N LEU A 115 -26.94 -0.61 2.20
CA LEU A 115 -27.17 -0.89 0.79
C LEU A 115 -27.15 0.39 -0.05
N GLU A 116 -27.68 1.48 0.48
CA GLU A 116 -27.63 2.79 -0.19
C GLU A 116 -26.18 3.27 -0.33
N ARG A 117 -25.37 3.13 0.71
CA ARG A 117 -23.96 3.52 0.63
C ARG A 117 -23.16 2.61 -0.32
N ALA A 118 -23.38 1.30 -0.26
CA ALA A 118 -22.76 0.35 -1.17
C ALA A 118 -23.10 0.67 -2.63
N ALA A 119 -24.36 0.99 -2.91
CA ALA A 119 -24.81 1.38 -4.24
C ALA A 119 -24.20 2.69 -4.71
N GLU A 120 -24.11 3.70 -3.85
CA GLU A 120 -23.44 4.98 -4.17
C GLU A 120 -21.97 4.78 -4.49
N LEU A 121 -21.23 4.01 -3.67
CA LEU A 121 -19.83 3.70 -3.90
C LEU A 121 -19.64 2.91 -5.21
N ALA A 122 -20.47 1.91 -5.45
CA ALA A 122 -20.41 1.11 -6.68
C ALA A 122 -20.71 1.95 -7.92
N ALA A 123 -21.73 2.81 -7.88
CA ALA A 123 -22.08 3.71 -8.97
C ALA A 123 -20.95 4.69 -9.28
N SER A 124 -20.32 5.24 -8.25
CA SER A 124 -19.17 6.15 -8.41
C SER A 124 -17.92 5.42 -8.93
N ALA A 125 -17.69 4.18 -8.52
CA ALA A 125 -16.61 3.36 -9.05
C ALA A 125 -16.82 3.03 -10.53
N VAL A 126 -18.03 2.69 -10.94
CA VAL A 126 -18.39 2.44 -12.34
C VAL A 126 -18.24 3.71 -13.19
N ASP A 127 -18.68 4.85 -12.68
CA ASP A 127 -18.47 6.14 -13.34
C ASP A 127 -16.99 6.42 -13.57
N TYR A 128 -16.16 6.19 -12.56
CA TYR A 128 -14.72 6.37 -12.66
C TYR A 128 -14.10 5.42 -13.70
N LYS A 129 -14.55 4.16 -13.71
CA LYS A 129 -14.11 3.17 -14.71
C LYS A 129 -14.42 3.64 -16.13
N LEU A 130 -15.65 4.09 -16.37
CA LEU A 130 -16.06 4.57 -17.69
C LEU A 130 -15.30 5.83 -18.10
N LYS A 131 -15.03 6.74 -17.16
CA LYS A 131 -14.16 7.91 -17.40
C LYS A 131 -12.74 7.52 -17.75
N LEU A 132 -12.18 6.50 -17.10
CA LEU A 132 -10.83 5.99 -17.44
C LEU A 132 -10.81 5.42 -18.85
N ASP A 133 -11.81 4.63 -19.24
CA ASP A 133 -11.93 4.05 -20.58
C ASP A 133 -11.98 5.14 -21.67
N GLU A 134 -12.62 6.25 -21.38
CA GLU A 134 -12.78 7.40 -22.26
C GLU A 134 -11.63 8.42 -22.12
N GLU A 135 -10.68 8.17 -21.24
CA GLU A 135 -9.58 9.07 -20.86
C GLU A 135 -10.07 10.48 -20.42
N LEU A 136 -11.13 10.50 -19.62
CA LEU A 136 -11.72 11.73 -19.06
C LEU A 136 -11.26 12.03 -17.63
N VAL A 137 -10.62 11.08 -16.94
CA VAL A 137 -10.00 11.34 -15.64
C VAL A 137 -8.78 12.25 -15.86
N PRO A 138 -8.78 13.47 -15.27
CA PRO A 138 -7.66 14.38 -15.47
C PRO A 138 -6.35 13.80 -14.94
N PRO A 139 -5.23 13.99 -15.64
CA PRO A 139 -3.92 13.67 -15.10
C PRO A 139 -3.66 14.43 -13.81
N ILE A 140 -3.01 13.77 -12.86
CA ILE A 140 -2.55 14.42 -11.64
C ILE A 140 -1.37 15.34 -11.99
N LEU A 141 -1.44 16.60 -11.55
CA LEU A 141 -0.35 17.56 -11.69
C LEU A 141 0.22 17.88 -10.31
N LEU A 142 1.53 17.81 -10.17
CA LEU A 142 2.23 18.27 -8.99
C LEU A 142 3.09 19.47 -9.39
N ARG A 143 2.75 20.66 -8.86
CA ARG A 143 3.40 21.94 -9.24
C ARG A 143 3.44 22.15 -10.77
N GLY A 144 2.33 21.82 -11.43
CA GLY A 144 2.21 21.95 -12.89
C GLY A 144 2.87 20.84 -13.71
N GLN A 145 3.54 19.88 -13.08
CA GLN A 145 4.18 18.75 -13.75
C GLN A 145 3.27 17.53 -13.70
N PRO A 146 3.05 16.86 -14.84
CA PRO A 146 2.22 15.65 -14.88
C PRO A 146 2.89 14.50 -14.11
N GLN A 147 2.05 13.73 -13.44
CA GLN A 147 2.45 12.50 -12.76
C GLN A 147 1.99 11.29 -13.56
N SER A 148 2.69 10.17 -13.44
CA SER A 148 2.30 8.94 -14.12
C SER A 148 0.92 8.48 -13.68
N MET A 149 0.07 8.18 -14.65
CA MET A 149 -1.28 7.65 -14.47
C MET A 149 -1.37 6.15 -14.76
N VAL A 150 -0.25 5.50 -15.07
CA VAL A 150 -0.22 4.11 -15.55
C VAL A 150 -0.89 3.14 -14.58
N GLN A 151 -0.80 3.37 -13.28
CA GLN A 151 -1.42 2.52 -12.27
C GLN A 151 -2.95 2.47 -12.38
N HIS A 152 -3.58 3.52 -12.91
CA HIS A 152 -5.03 3.56 -13.12
C HIS A 152 -5.53 2.47 -14.07
N LYS A 153 -4.66 1.92 -14.91
CA LYS A 153 -4.96 0.75 -15.76
C LYS A 153 -5.25 -0.53 -14.96
N PHE A 154 -4.84 -0.57 -13.70
CA PHE A 154 -4.92 -1.76 -12.86
C PHE A 154 -5.93 -1.63 -11.70
N LEU A 155 -6.77 -0.59 -11.71
CA LEU A 155 -7.83 -0.41 -10.72
C LEU A 155 -8.98 -1.41 -10.91
N PHE A 156 -9.34 -1.70 -12.15
CA PHE A 156 -10.51 -2.51 -12.48
C PHE A 156 -10.10 -3.81 -13.17
N SER A 157 -10.76 -4.89 -12.82
CA SER A 157 -10.53 -6.24 -13.37
C SER A 157 -9.11 -6.77 -13.15
N ALA A 158 -8.40 -6.26 -12.17
CA ALA A 158 -7.07 -6.71 -11.84
C ALA A 158 -7.12 -7.68 -10.66
N THR A 159 -6.42 -8.80 -10.79
CA THR A 159 -6.36 -9.84 -9.77
C THR A 159 -4.98 -10.47 -9.76
N ARG A 160 -4.39 -10.56 -8.57
CA ARG A 160 -3.15 -11.30 -8.36
C ARG A 160 -3.44 -12.80 -8.46
N ILE A 161 -2.61 -13.52 -9.19
CA ILE A 161 -2.74 -14.97 -9.39
C ILE A 161 -1.57 -15.67 -8.71
N PRO A 162 -1.83 -16.61 -7.77
CA PRO A 162 -0.75 -17.29 -7.08
C PRO A 162 0.02 -18.21 -8.02
N GLY A 163 1.33 -18.23 -7.84
CA GLY A 163 2.25 -19.11 -8.56
C GLY A 163 3.11 -19.92 -7.60
N ALA A 164 3.66 -21.03 -8.08
CA ALA A 164 4.50 -21.92 -7.27
C ALA A 164 5.81 -21.25 -6.83
N VAL A 165 6.40 -20.42 -7.69
CA VAL A 165 7.68 -19.73 -7.45
C VAL A 165 7.49 -18.21 -7.35
N GLN A 166 6.71 -17.66 -8.24
CA GLN A 166 6.37 -16.25 -8.28
C GLN A 166 4.93 -16.11 -8.77
N ASP A 167 4.20 -15.14 -8.20
CA ASP A 167 2.86 -14.82 -8.64
C ASP A 167 2.88 -14.05 -9.96
N THR A 168 1.72 -13.99 -10.61
CA THR A 168 1.45 -13.13 -11.76
C THR A 168 0.26 -12.21 -11.43
N ALA A 169 -0.04 -11.30 -12.34
CA ALA A 169 -1.24 -10.48 -12.25
C ALA A 169 -2.07 -10.67 -13.53
N ARG A 170 -3.35 -10.97 -13.38
CA ARG A 170 -4.31 -10.99 -14.47
C ARG A 170 -4.96 -9.63 -14.53
N THR A 171 -4.66 -8.85 -15.57
CA THR A 171 -5.08 -7.46 -15.69
C THR A 171 -5.40 -7.10 -17.13
N PRO A 172 -6.31 -6.13 -17.37
CA PRO A 172 -6.44 -5.51 -18.69
C PRO A 172 -5.18 -4.71 -19.05
N TYR A 173 -5.11 -4.21 -20.27
CA TYR A 173 -3.98 -3.47 -20.83
C TYR A 173 -2.68 -4.27 -20.89
N ARG A 174 -2.77 -5.58 -21.03
CA ARG A 174 -1.65 -6.52 -21.25
C ARG A 174 -1.77 -7.13 -22.64
N GLU A 175 -0.71 -7.79 -23.10
CA GLU A 175 -0.67 -8.41 -24.43
C GLU A 175 -1.82 -9.43 -24.62
N ASP A 176 -2.07 -10.24 -23.60
CA ASP A 176 -3.13 -11.26 -23.59
C ASP A 176 -4.53 -10.68 -23.30
N TRP A 177 -4.61 -9.44 -22.88
CA TRP A 177 -5.87 -8.73 -22.61
C TRP A 177 -5.71 -7.23 -22.95
N PRO A 178 -5.62 -6.87 -24.25
CA PRO A 178 -5.35 -5.50 -24.66
C PRO A 178 -6.54 -4.56 -24.42
N GLY A 179 -6.21 -3.32 -24.07
CA GLY A 179 -7.19 -2.26 -23.81
C GLY A 179 -7.93 -2.40 -22.47
N PRO A 180 -8.97 -1.59 -22.25
CA PRO A 180 -9.74 -1.61 -21.02
C PRO A 180 -10.58 -2.88 -20.89
N SER A 181 -10.89 -3.25 -19.65
CA SER A 181 -11.80 -4.37 -19.36
C SER A 181 -13.19 -4.09 -19.95
N ARG A 182 -13.77 -5.13 -20.55
CA ARG A 182 -15.17 -5.14 -21.01
C ARG A 182 -16.10 -5.85 -20.04
N ALA A 183 -15.60 -6.23 -18.86
CA ALA A 183 -16.44 -6.81 -17.82
C ALA A 183 -17.52 -5.80 -17.39
N ARG A 184 -18.71 -6.32 -17.13
CA ARG A 184 -19.87 -5.52 -16.73
C ARG A 184 -20.34 -5.84 -15.32
N HIS A 185 -19.63 -6.73 -14.63
CA HIS A 185 -20.01 -7.27 -13.34
C HIS A 185 -19.01 -6.96 -12.25
N ILE A 186 -19.50 -6.99 -11.03
CA ILE A 186 -18.72 -7.03 -9.81
C ILE A 186 -19.01 -8.33 -9.06
N VAL A 187 -18.19 -8.65 -8.08
CA VAL A 187 -18.48 -9.72 -7.11
C VAL A 187 -18.97 -9.08 -5.82
N VAL A 188 -20.17 -9.44 -5.40
CA VAL A 188 -20.74 -9.04 -4.11
C VAL A 188 -20.59 -10.21 -3.13
N PHE A 189 -19.87 -9.98 -2.04
CA PHE A 189 -19.79 -10.94 -0.93
C PHE A 189 -20.85 -10.58 0.12
N HIS A 190 -21.65 -11.57 0.48
CA HIS A 190 -22.63 -11.47 1.56
C HIS A 190 -22.70 -12.81 2.29
N ARG A 191 -22.47 -12.79 3.60
CA ARG A 191 -22.40 -14.00 4.43
C ARG A 191 -21.50 -15.08 3.81
N ASP A 192 -20.27 -14.68 3.50
CA ASP A 192 -19.22 -15.55 2.93
C ASP A 192 -19.58 -16.14 1.55
N THR A 193 -20.64 -15.67 0.95
CA THR A 193 -21.15 -16.15 -0.33
C THR A 193 -20.88 -15.11 -1.42
N PRO A 194 -20.15 -15.46 -2.48
CA PRO A 194 -19.92 -14.57 -3.60
C PRO A 194 -21.08 -14.60 -4.59
N PHE A 195 -21.50 -13.43 -5.04
CA PHE A 195 -22.50 -13.25 -6.10
C PHE A 195 -21.88 -12.45 -7.24
N ARG A 196 -22.14 -12.87 -8.46
CA ARG A 196 -21.90 -12.07 -9.63
C ARG A 196 -23.10 -11.11 -9.80
N MET A 197 -22.88 -9.81 -9.86
CA MET A 197 -23.92 -8.82 -10.12
C MET A 197 -23.48 -7.89 -11.23
N ASP A 198 -24.32 -7.69 -12.24
CA ASP A 198 -24.08 -6.70 -13.28
C ASP A 198 -24.22 -5.28 -12.72
N VAL A 199 -23.28 -4.40 -13.07
CA VAL A 199 -23.30 -2.97 -12.75
C VAL A 199 -23.36 -2.11 -14.01
N ILE A 200 -23.13 -2.71 -15.16
CA ILE A 200 -23.27 -2.14 -16.50
C ILE A 200 -24.16 -3.09 -17.29
N ALA A 201 -25.18 -2.54 -17.97
CA ALA A 201 -26.07 -3.34 -18.82
C ALA A 201 -25.37 -3.80 -20.11
N PRO A 202 -25.93 -4.80 -20.83
CA PRO A 202 -25.36 -5.28 -22.09
C PRO A 202 -25.18 -4.20 -23.16
N ASP A 203 -25.98 -3.12 -23.14
CA ASP A 203 -25.85 -1.99 -24.06
C ASP A 203 -24.79 -0.95 -23.63
N GLY A 204 -24.08 -1.21 -22.52
CA GLY A 204 -23.01 -0.33 -22.00
C GLY A 204 -23.48 0.77 -21.06
N ARG A 205 -24.78 0.91 -20.82
CA ARG A 205 -25.29 1.90 -19.87
C ARG A 205 -25.11 1.43 -18.43
N PRO A 206 -24.61 2.29 -17.52
CA PRO A 206 -24.49 1.94 -16.11
C PRO A 206 -25.86 1.93 -15.44
N TYR A 207 -26.03 1.07 -14.44
CA TYR A 207 -27.19 1.12 -13.56
C TYR A 207 -27.08 2.31 -12.59
N SER A 208 -28.23 2.93 -12.28
CA SER A 208 -28.30 4.01 -11.30
C SER A 208 -28.09 3.49 -9.88
N PRO A 209 -27.76 4.36 -8.89
CA PRO A 209 -27.70 3.95 -7.50
C PRO A 209 -28.97 3.26 -7.01
N GLU A 210 -30.14 3.75 -7.40
CA GLU A 210 -31.45 3.17 -7.02
C GLU A 210 -31.62 1.75 -7.59
N GLN A 211 -31.19 1.54 -8.83
CA GLN A 211 -31.22 0.21 -9.46
C GLN A 211 -30.23 -0.73 -8.77
N LEU A 212 -29.05 -0.23 -8.41
CA LEU A 212 -28.06 -1.02 -7.68
C LEU A 212 -28.53 -1.40 -6.28
N VAL A 213 -29.23 -0.50 -5.57
CA VAL A 213 -29.89 -0.83 -4.29
C VAL A 213 -30.84 -2.02 -4.48
N ALA A 214 -31.70 -1.97 -5.53
CA ALA A 214 -32.64 -3.06 -5.81
C ALA A 214 -31.90 -4.38 -6.08
N GLY A 215 -30.80 -4.35 -6.83
CA GLY A 215 -29.96 -5.52 -7.08
C GLY A 215 -29.33 -6.09 -5.80
N LEU A 216 -28.81 -5.23 -4.94
CA LEU A 216 -28.24 -5.63 -3.67
C LEU A 216 -29.30 -6.17 -2.71
N GLN A 217 -30.49 -5.56 -2.68
CA GLN A 217 -31.64 -6.08 -1.91
C GLN A 217 -32.03 -7.48 -2.37
N ALA A 218 -32.02 -7.75 -3.66
CA ALA A 218 -32.30 -9.08 -4.19
C ALA A 218 -31.31 -10.13 -3.70
N ILE A 219 -30.03 -9.79 -3.63
CA ILE A 219 -28.97 -10.65 -3.08
C ILE A 219 -29.23 -10.92 -1.60
N VAL A 220 -29.41 -9.90 -0.80
CA VAL A 220 -29.59 -10.00 0.66
C VAL A 220 -30.86 -10.79 1.00
N LYS A 221 -31.94 -10.57 0.26
CA LYS A 221 -33.24 -11.23 0.47
C LYS A 221 -33.32 -12.64 -0.13
N SER A 222 -32.37 -13.04 -0.96
CA SER A 222 -32.39 -14.36 -1.61
C SER A 222 -32.36 -15.51 -0.60
N GLY A 223 -31.82 -15.26 0.60
CA GLY A 223 -31.59 -16.29 1.59
C GLY A 223 -30.52 -17.32 1.19
N THR A 224 -29.84 -17.07 0.07
CA THR A 224 -28.77 -17.94 -0.41
C THR A 224 -27.47 -17.59 0.34
N PHE A 225 -26.93 -18.57 1.02
CA PHE A 225 -25.63 -18.47 1.68
C PHE A 225 -25.03 -19.87 1.84
N ILE A 226 -23.71 -19.93 1.96
CA ILE A 226 -23.03 -21.21 2.20
C ILE A 226 -23.39 -21.73 3.60
N GLU A 227 -23.62 -23.06 3.69
CA GLU A 227 -24.05 -23.69 4.94
C GLU A 227 -22.97 -23.69 6.01
N ASP A 228 -21.71 -23.90 5.61
CA ASP A 228 -20.56 -23.90 6.51
C ASP A 228 -19.61 -22.74 6.11
N PRO A 229 -19.61 -21.61 6.85
CA PRO A 229 -18.74 -20.48 6.56
C PRO A 229 -17.25 -20.81 6.53
N ALA A 230 -16.81 -21.85 7.25
CA ALA A 230 -15.42 -22.27 7.27
C ALA A 230 -14.96 -22.90 5.94
N THR A 231 -15.89 -23.23 5.04
CA THR A 231 -15.59 -23.78 3.71
C THR A 231 -15.68 -22.73 2.60
N ALA A 232 -15.82 -21.46 2.94
CA ALA A 232 -15.87 -20.38 1.94
C ALA A 232 -14.56 -20.30 1.15
N ALA A 233 -14.66 -20.13 -0.16
CA ALA A 233 -13.49 -20.09 -1.04
C ALA A 233 -12.58 -18.89 -0.78
N GLY A 234 -13.11 -17.80 -0.24
CA GLY A 234 -12.32 -16.62 0.13
C GLY A 234 -11.16 -16.93 1.09
N HIS A 235 -11.33 -17.91 1.96
CA HIS A 235 -10.29 -18.35 2.90
C HIS A 235 -9.00 -18.81 2.19
N PHE A 236 -9.09 -19.36 0.99
CA PHE A 236 -7.93 -19.79 0.22
C PHE A 236 -6.97 -18.64 -0.09
N THR A 237 -7.47 -17.43 -0.25
CA THR A 237 -6.64 -16.25 -0.58
C THR A 237 -5.76 -15.80 0.59
N THR A 238 -5.93 -16.36 1.78
CA THR A 238 -5.09 -16.07 2.95
C THR A 238 -3.87 -16.99 3.06
N LYS A 239 -3.78 -18.03 2.22
CA LYS A 239 -2.69 -19.01 2.27
C LYS A 239 -1.38 -18.41 1.78
N ALA A 240 -0.26 -18.98 2.19
CA ALA A 240 1.04 -18.72 1.58
C ALA A 240 0.98 -19.01 0.08
N ARG A 241 1.72 -18.24 -0.71
CA ARG A 241 1.48 -18.15 -2.15
C ARG A 241 1.65 -19.47 -2.91
N ALA A 242 2.69 -20.25 -2.62
CA ALA A 242 2.88 -21.56 -3.26
C ALA A 242 1.79 -22.56 -2.88
N GLU A 243 1.34 -22.55 -1.63
CA GLU A 243 0.25 -23.42 -1.15
C GLU A 243 -1.08 -23.02 -1.80
N TRP A 244 -1.37 -21.71 -1.88
CA TRP A 244 -2.55 -21.23 -2.58
C TRP A 244 -2.51 -21.60 -4.07
N ALA A 245 -1.36 -21.49 -4.73
CA ALA A 245 -1.20 -21.90 -6.13
C ALA A 245 -1.58 -23.37 -6.33
N ALA A 246 -1.13 -24.26 -5.45
CA ALA A 246 -1.49 -25.69 -5.49
C ALA A 246 -3.00 -25.89 -5.28
N THR A 247 -3.59 -25.18 -4.33
CA THR A 247 -5.05 -25.25 -4.08
C THR A 247 -5.83 -24.71 -5.28
N ARG A 248 -5.38 -23.63 -5.92
CA ARG A 248 -6.03 -23.09 -7.11
C ARG A 248 -6.00 -24.06 -8.28
N ASP A 249 -4.89 -24.77 -8.47
CA ASP A 249 -4.81 -25.85 -9.46
C ASP A 249 -5.81 -26.98 -9.15
N ALA A 250 -5.96 -27.35 -7.88
CA ALA A 250 -6.96 -28.32 -7.45
C ALA A 250 -8.41 -27.83 -7.68
N LEU A 251 -8.67 -26.55 -7.47
CA LEU A 251 -9.97 -25.93 -7.79
C LEU A 251 -10.27 -26.02 -9.29
N LEU A 252 -9.30 -25.71 -10.13
CA LEU A 252 -9.45 -25.80 -11.59
C LEU A 252 -9.72 -27.26 -12.01
N ALA A 253 -8.99 -28.22 -11.44
CA ALA A 253 -9.19 -29.64 -11.71
C ALA A 253 -10.57 -30.14 -11.24
N ALA A 254 -11.14 -29.52 -10.21
CA ALA A 254 -12.47 -29.86 -9.69
C ALA A 254 -13.63 -29.19 -10.45
N GLY A 255 -13.35 -28.43 -11.51
CA GLY A 255 -14.37 -27.81 -12.34
C GLY A 255 -14.75 -26.38 -11.95
N ASN A 256 -13.91 -25.66 -11.19
CA ASN A 256 -14.20 -24.30 -10.73
C ASN A 256 -13.64 -23.20 -11.63
N ALA A 257 -13.30 -23.49 -12.88
CA ALA A 257 -12.74 -22.51 -13.80
C ALA A 257 -13.68 -21.30 -14.01
N ALA A 258 -14.97 -21.54 -14.18
CA ALA A 258 -15.95 -20.47 -14.39
C ALA A 258 -16.10 -19.58 -13.14
N ALA A 259 -16.13 -20.19 -11.95
CA ALA A 259 -16.24 -19.46 -10.69
C ALA A 259 -15.01 -18.55 -10.47
N LEU A 260 -13.81 -19.08 -10.70
CA LEU A 260 -12.57 -18.29 -10.63
C LEU A 260 -12.53 -17.17 -11.67
N ASP A 261 -12.96 -17.47 -12.91
CA ASP A 261 -13.02 -16.46 -13.98
C ASP A 261 -13.97 -15.30 -13.62
N ASP A 262 -15.13 -15.61 -13.09
CA ASP A 262 -16.10 -14.58 -12.65
C ASP A 262 -15.50 -13.64 -11.60
N ILE A 263 -14.74 -14.15 -10.64
CA ILE A 263 -14.10 -13.34 -9.60
C ILE A 263 -12.91 -12.57 -10.18
N GLU A 264 -12.03 -13.25 -10.91
CA GLU A 264 -10.78 -12.68 -11.40
C GLU A 264 -10.99 -11.58 -12.44
N THR A 265 -12.06 -11.66 -13.24
CA THR A 265 -12.39 -10.65 -14.26
C THR A 265 -13.35 -9.58 -13.78
N ALA A 266 -13.98 -9.74 -12.63
CA ALA A 266 -14.90 -8.74 -12.07
C ALA A 266 -14.20 -7.37 -11.95
N LEU A 267 -14.94 -6.29 -12.12
CA LEU A 267 -14.40 -4.93 -12.02
C LEU A 267 -13.77 -4.68 -10.64
N PHE A 268 -14.46 -5.08 -9.58
CA PHE A 268 -13.99 -5.03 -8.20
C PHE A 268 -14.87 -5.93 -7.33
N CYS A 269 -14.48 -6.12 -6.07
CA CYS A 269 -15.31 -6.79 -5.07
C CYS A 269 -16.04 -5.75 -4.21
N LEU A 270 -17.26 -6.07 -3.82
CA LEU A 270 -18.06 -5.34 -2.85
C LEU A 270 -18.46 -6.30 -1.74
N CYS A 271 -17.94 -6.08 -0.53
CA CYS A 271 -18.15 -6.95 0.62
C CYS A 271 -19.16 -6.31 1.56
N LEU A 272 -20.29 -6.95 1.73
CA LEU A 272 -21.33 -6.54 2.68
C LEU A 272 -21.15 -7.32 3.97
N GLU A 273 -20.83 -6.61 5.04
CA GLU A 273 -20.71 -7.21 6.38
C GLU A 273 -22.07 -7.20 7.09
N ASP A 274 -22.34 -8.23 7.86
CA ASP A 274 -23.63 -8.42 8.53
C ASP A 274 -23.61 -8.01 10.00
N PHE A 275 -22.72 -7.07 10.35
CA PHE A 275 -22.62 -6.50 11.70
C PHE A 275 -22.25 -5.02 11.66
N THR A 276 -22.45 -4.35 12.77
CA THR A 276 -22.03 -2.96 12.99
C THR A 276 -20.79 -2.95 13.86
N PRO A 277 -19.68 -2.30 13.43
CA PRO A 277 -18.49 -2.18 14.28
C PRO A 277 -18.81 -1.47 15.58
N SER A 278 -18.22 -1.96 16.68
CA SER A 278 -18.36 -1.33 18.02
C SER A 278 -17.65 0.01 18.13
N GLY A 279 -16.74 0.31 17.21
CA GLY A 279 -15.98 1.55 17.16
C GLY A 279 -14.99 1.56 15.99
N THR A 280 -14.22 2.63 15.92
CA THR A 280 -13.25 2.88 14.84
C THR A 280 -12.17 1.79 14.74
N GLN A 281 -11.66 1.32 15.88
CA GLN A 281 -10.63 0.28 15.89
C GLN A 281 -11.13 -1.03 15.28
N GLU A 282 -12.31 -1.48 15.66
CA GLU A 282 -12.90 -2.70 15.10
C GLU A 282 -13.16 -2.56 13.61
N ALA A 283 -13.65 -1.39 13.17
CA ALA A 283 -13.83 -1.11 11.74
C ALA A 283 -12.51 -1.22 10.98
N CYS A 284 -11.44 -0.60 11.49
CA CYS A 284 -10.11 -0.66 10.89
C CYS A 284 -9.57 -2.09 10.84
N ASP A 285 -9.69 -2.85 11.91
CA ASP A 285 -9.23 -4.24 11.97
C ASP A 285 -9.95 -5.11 10.94
N HIS A 286 -11.26 -4.92 10.77
CA HIS A 286 -12.04 -5.63 9.76
C HIS A 286 -11.72 -5.18 8.33
N LEU A 287 -11.31 -3.94 8.12
CA LEU A 287 -10.82 -3.48 6.82
C LEU A 287 -9.44 -4.07 6.50
N LEU A 288 -8.61 -4.29 7.51
CA LEU A 288 -7.28 -4.87 7.34
C LEU A 288 -7.34 -6.37 7.01
N HIS A 289 -8.05 -7.14 7.81
CA HIS A 289 -8.11 -8.59 7.66
C HIS A 289 -9.54 -9.17 7.68
N GLY A 290 -10.44 -8.60 8.47
CA GLY A 290 -11.85 -8.96 8.51
C GLY A 290 -12.15 -10.45 8.68
N ASP A 291 -13.29 -10.86 8.15
CA ASP A 291 -13.64 -12.25 7.91
C ASP A 291 -13.15 -12.65 6.51
N SER A 292 -12.18 -13.53 6.45
CA SER A 292 -11.56 -13.95 5.19
C SER A 292 -12.50 -14.72 4.26
N GLY A 293 -13.57 -15.30 4.78
CA GLY A 293 -14.61 -15.95 3.96
C GLY A 293 -15.40 -14.94 3.13
N ASN A 294 -15.52 -13.71 3.61
CA ASN A 294 -16.25 -12.61 2.96
C ASN A 294 -15.31 -11.66 2.18
N ARG A 295 -14.17 -12.16 1.76
CA ARG A 295 -13.10 -11.43 1.05
C ARG A 295 -12.54 -12.25 -0.10
N TRP A 296 -11.91 -11.56 -1.04
CA TRP A 296 -10.97 -12.12 -2.02
C TRP A 296 -9.74 -11.24 -2.04
N PHE A 297 -8.75 -11.55 -1.19
CA PHE A 297 -7.59 -10.67 -0.95
C PHE A 297 -6.70 -10.46 -2.17
N ASP A 298 -6.77 -11.36 -3.15
CA ASP A 298 -6.03 -11.23 -4.40
C ASP A 298 -6.62 -10.18 -5.35
N LYS A 299 -7.87 -9.75 -5.12
CA LYS A 299 -8.52 -8.73 -5.94
C LYS A 299 -7.91 -7.37 -5.69
N ALA A 300 -7.63 -6.60 -6.75
CA ALA A 300 -7.00 -5.28 -6.64
C ALA A 300 -7.76 -4.36 -5.69
N VAL A 301 -9.09 -4.29 -5.86
CA VAL A 301 -9.96 -3.38 -5.09
C VAL A 301 -11.12 -4.16 -4.50
N SER A 302 -11.29 -4.02 -3.18
CA SER A 302 -12.48 -4.49 -2.46
C SER A 302 -13.07 -3.33 -1.66
N LEU A 303 -14.29 -2.93 -1.99
CA LEU A 303 -15.08 -2.00 -1.20
C LEU A 303 -15.80 -2.79 -0.12
N ILE A 304 -15.77 -2.31 1.11
CA ILE A 304 -16.32 -3.02 2.27
C ILE A 304 -17.31 -2.08 2.96
N VAL A 305 -18.54 -2.53 3.16
CA VAL A 305 -19.61 -1.74 3.77
C VAL A 305 -20.23 -2.54 4.91
N PHE A 306 -20.18 -1.98 6.12
CA PHE A 306 -20.77 -2.56 7.32
C PHE A 306 -22.27 -2.28 7.39
N GLU A 307 -22.95 -2.97 8.30
CA GLU A 307 -24.41 -2.90 8.45
C GLU A 307 -24.91 -1.47 8.70
N ASP A 308 -24.16 -0.66 9.46
CA ASP A 308 -24.51 0.73 9.76
C ASP A 308 -24.11 1.74 8.67
N GLY A 309 -23.55 1.28 7.55
CA GLY A 309 -23.06 2.15 6.47
C GLY A 309 -21.61 2.61 6.63
N THR A 310 -20.93 2.29 7.72
CA THR A 310 -19.47 2.48 7.80
C THR A 310 -18.81 1.77 6.64
N ALA A 311 -17.85 2.41 5.96
CA ALA A 311 -17.28 1.86 4.74
C ALA A 311 -15.80 2.17 4.60
N GLY A 312 -15.14 1.35 3.81
CA GLY A 312 -13.75 1.51 3.45
C GLY A 312 -13.36 0.67 2.24
N ILE A 313 -12.07 0.63 2.00
CA ILE A 313 -11.47 -0.08 0.88
C ILE A 313 -10.27 -0.90 1.36
N ASN A 314 -10.15 -2.14 0.88
CA ASN A 314 -8.96 -2.96 1.01
C ASN A 314 -8.33 -3.15 -0.37
N VAL A 315 -7.02 -3.00 -0.47
CA VAL A 315 -6.30 -2.94 -1.74
C VAL A 315 -5.16 -3.97 -1.75
N GLU A 316 -5.09 -4.73 -2.84
CA GLU A 316 -3.95 -5.58 -3.16
C GLU A 316 -2.88 -4.73 -3.86
N HIS A 317 -1.62 -4.86 -3.44
CA HIS A 317 -0.57 -3.86 -3.67
C HIS A 317 0.37 -4.17 -4.85
N CYS A 318 0.18 -5.25 -5.60
CA CYS A 318 1.19 -5.64 -6.59
C CYS A 318 1.36 -4.61 -7.74
N GLU A 319 0.29 -3.93 -8.14
CA GLU A 319 0.29 -2.95 -9.25
C GLU A 319 -0.16 -1.55 -8.81
N LEU A 320 -0.67 -1.39 -7.57
CA LEU A 320 -1.29 -0.17 -7.07
C LEU A 320 -0.59 0.35 -5.82
N ASP A 321 -0.32 1.64 -5.79
CA ASP A 321 0.20 2.35 -4.63
C ASP A 321 -0.86 3.28 -4.01
N GLY A 322 -0.62 3.70 -2.78
CA GLY A 322 -1.57 4.50 -2.01
C GLY A 322 -2.01 5.79 -2.70
N THR A 323 -1.12 6.47 -3.43
CA THR A 323 -1.45 7.73 -4.12
C THR A 323 -2.54 7.53 -5.19
N THR A 324 -2.49 6.43 -5.93
CA THR A 324 -3.53 6.10 -6.91
C THR A 324 -4.87 5.85 -6.21
N ILE A 325 -4.86 5.12 -5.10
CA ILE A 325 -6.07 4.81 -4.33
C ILE A 325 -6.62 6.05 -3.64
N LEU A 326 -5.78 7.01 -3.22
CA LEU A 326 -6.24 8.30 -2.71
C LEU A 326 -7.07 9.05 -3.76
N GLY A 327 -6.56 9.17 -4.97
CA GLY A 327 -7.28 9.81 -6.07
C GLY A 327 -8.59 9.09 -6.41
N PHE A 328 -8.57 7.78 -6.42
CA PHE A 328 -9.77 6.96 -6.62
C PHE A 328 -10.79 7.17 -5.49
N THR A 329 -10.36 7.13 -4.25
CA THR A 329 -11.22 7.37 -3.08
C THR A 329 -11.83 8.76 -3.10
N ASP A 330 -11.05 9.78 -3.43
CA ASP A 330 -11.56 11.16 -3.54
C ASP A 330 -12.66 11.26 -4.62
N ALA A 331 -12.49 10.57 -5.74
CA ALA A 331 -13.51 10.49 -6.77
C ALA A 331 -14.78 9.75 -6.29
N LEU A 332 -14.62 8.63 -5.59
CA LEU A 332 -15.75 7.87 -5.04
C LEU A 332 -16.60 8.69 -4.08
N LEU A 333 -15.96 9.51 -3.25
CA LEU A 333 -16.63 10.25 -2.18
C LEU A 333 -16.99 11.70 -2.56
N SER A 334 -16.62 12.15 -3.76
CA SER A 334 -16.94 13.51 -4.26
C SER A 334 -18.44 13.73 -4.50
N GLY A 335 -19.19 12.66 -4.70
CA GLY A 335 -20.60 12.71 -5.12
C GLY A 335 -20.81 13.20 -6.54
N THR A 336 -19.74 13.41 -7.31
CA THR A 336 -19.80 13.93 -8.68
C THR A 336 -19.63 12.81 -9.68
N ARG A 337 -20.67 12.57 -10.48
CA ARG A 337 -20.67 11.59 -11.57
C ARG A 337 -21.06 12.28 -12.87
N LEU A 338 -20.56 11.77 -14.01
CA LEU A 338 -21.06 12.20 -15.31
C LEU A 338 -22.53 11.80 -15.45
N GLU A 339 -23.35 12.71 -15.95
CA GLU A 339 -24.71 12.38 -16.35
C GLU A 339 -24.68 11.43 -17.54
N ARG A 340 -25.18 10.22 -17.31
CA ARG A 340 -25.33 9.19 -18.33
C ARG A 340 -26.76 8.65 -18.26
N PRO A 341 -27.36 8.31 -19.41
CA PRO A 341 -28.67 7.61 -19.38
C PRO A 341 -28.50 6.30 -18.59
N PRO A 342 -29.31 6.05 -17.55
CA PRO A 342 -29.21 4.80 -16.81
C PRO A 342 -29.69 3.62 -17.65
N ALA A 343 -29.24 2.43 -17.32
CA ALA A 343 -29.74 1.19 -17.89
C ALA A 343 -31.24 0.98 -17.54
N ASP A 344 -31.90 0.11 -18.29
CA ASP A 344 -33.26 -0.31 -17.98
C ASP A 344 -33.29 -1.47 -16.99
N GLY A 345 -34.31 -1.53 -16.13
CA GLY A 345 -34.56 -2.65 -15.26
C GLY A 345 -33.74 -2.67 -14.00
N VAL A 346 -33.56 -3.87 -13.46
CA VAL A 346 -32.79 -4.15 -12.23
C VAL A 346 -31.58 -5.02 -12.59
N PRO A 347 -30.41 -4.79 -12.01
CA PRO A 347 -29.23 -5.63 -12.26
C PRO A 347 -29.51 -7.11 -12.02
N SER A 348 -29.07 -7.97 -12.93
CA SER A 348 -29.12 -9.42 -12.69
C SER A 348 -28.01 -9.82 -11.73
N SER A 349 -28.29 -10.82 -10.90
CA SER A 349 -27.32 -11.40 -9.98
C SER A 349 -27.45 -12.90 -9.95
N GLU A 350 -26.31 -13.57 -9.81
CA GLU A 350 -26.22 -15.03 -9.69
C GLU A 350 -25.20 -15.38 -8.62
N VAL A 351 -25.47 -16.45 -7.85
CA VAL A 351 -24.49 -16.98 -6.91
C VAL A 351 -23.31 -17.59 -7.69
N ILE A 352 -22.12 -17.33 -7.23
CA ILE A 352 -20.91 -17.98 -7.75
C ILE A 352 -20.69 -19.24 -6.92
N GLU A 353 -20.97 -20.38 -7.52
CA GLU A 353 -20.87 -21.69 -6.84
C GLU A 353 -19.49 -22.31 -7.04
N PHE A 354 -18.90 -22.74 -5.93
CA PHE A 354 -17.69 -23.54 -5.93
C PHE A 354 -18.03 -25.00 -5.65
N VAL A 355 -17.50 -25.90 -6.47
CA VAL A 355 -17.59 -27.34 -6.25
C VAL A 355 -16.38 -27.76 -5.42
N LEU A 356 -16.61 -28.05 -4.16
CA LEU A 356 -15.55 -28.46 -3.21
C LEU A 356 -15.79 -29.88 -2.74
N GLY A 357 -14.88 -30.79 -3.07
CA GLY A 357 -14.81 -32.10 -2.46
C GLY A 357 -14.29 -32.04 -1.03
N ASP A 358 -14.27 -33.16 -0.32
CA ASP A 358 -13.88 -33.22 1.08
C ASP A 358 -12.47 -32.64 1.35
N ALA A 359 -11.51 -32.92 0.47
CA ALA A 359 -10.14 -32.42 0.61
C ALA A 359 -10.08 -30.91 0.50
N LEU A 360 -10.80 -30.28 -0.43
CA LEU A 360 -10.85 -28.82 -0.59
C LEU A 360 -11.61 -28.16 0.55
N ARG A 361 -12.67 -28.77 1.05
CA ARG A 361 -13.40 -28.27 2.23
C ARG A 361 -12.50 -28.26 3.47
N GLU A 362 -11.75 -29.35 3.68
CA GLU A 362 -10.81 -29.42 4.80
C GLU A 362 -9.69 -28.41 4.66
N ASP A 363 -9.16 -28.19 3.45
CA ASP A 363 -8.17 -27.17 3.16
C ASP A 363 -8.70 -25.76 3.46
N ALA A 364 -9.95 -25.46 3.09
CA ALA A 364 -10.60 -24.19 3.41
C ALA A 364 -10.72 -23.99 4.93
N ARG A 365 -11.17 -25.01 5.67
CA ARG A 365 -11.26 -24.96 7.15
C ARG A 365 -9.90 -24.71 7.79
N ALA A 366 -8.87 -25.40 7.31
CA ALA A 366 -7.51 -25.24 7.80
C ALA A 366 -6.97 -23.82 7.52
N ALA A 367 -7.22 -23.29 6.32
CA ALA A 367 -6.85 -21.93 5.94
C ALA A 367 -7.58 -20.87 6.81
N ALA A 368 -8.88 -21.04 7.02
CA ALA A 368 -9.68 -20.16 7.87
C ALA A 368 -9.16 -20.13 9.31
N ALA A 369 -8.88 -21.29 9.89
CA ALA A 369 -8.35 -21.41 11.26
C ALA A 369 -6.94 -20.79 11.38
N ALA A 370 -6.06 -21.11 10.44
CA ALA A 370 -4.69 -20.57 10.43
C ALA A 370 -4.65 -19.05 10.31
N PHE A 371 -5.50 -18.48 9.45
CA PHE A 371 -5.55 -17.03 9.28
C PHE A 371 -6.17 -16.32 10.49
N ALA A 372 -7.21 -16.90 11.08
CA ALA A 372 -7.81 -16.35 12.32
C ALA A 372 -6.78 -16.31 13.46
N GLU A 373 -5.99 -17.36 13.63
CA GLU A 373 -4.88 -17.40 14.60
C GLU A 373 -3.82 -16.36 14.29
N TYR A 374 -3.45 -16.21 13.04
CA TYR A 374 -2.46 -15.23 12.59
C TYR A 374 -2.94 -13.79 12.83
N ALA A 375 -4.18 -13.48 12.50
CA ALA A 375 -4.78 -12.18 12.76
C ALA A 375 -4.86 -11.88 14.26
N ASP A 376 -5.21 -12.88 15.07
CA ASP A 376 -5.25 -12.76 16.53
C ASP A 376 -3.85 -12.56 17.15
N ALA A 377 -2.81 -13.01 16.48
CA ALA A 377 -1.42 -12.77 16.87
C ALA A 377 -0.90 -11.36 16.50
N THR A 378 -1.74 -10.54 15.92
CA THR A 378 -1.46 -9.15 15.54
C THR A 378 -2.13 -8.20 16.52
N ALA A 379 -1.37 -7.22 17.02
CA ALA A 379 -1.88 -6.15 17.87
C ALA A 379 -2.02 -4.86 17.07
N THR A 380 -3.11 -4.15 17.26
CA THR A 380 -3.40 -2.89 16.57
C THR A 380 -3.85 -1.83 17.57
N LYS A 381 -3.69 -0.57 17.17
CA LYS A 381 -4.15 0.57 17.98
C LYS A 381 -4.44 1.77 17.10
N THR A 382 -5.60 2.40 17.30
CA THR A 382 -5.89 3.71 16.72
C THR A 382 -5.47 4.82 17.69
N VAL A 383 -4.85 5.87 17.15
CA VAL A 383 -4.45 7.07 17.90
C VAL A 383 -4.96 8.28 17.13
N SER A 384 -5.61 9.21 17.82
CA SER A 384 -6.16 10.41 17.19
C SER A 384 -5.75 11.66 17.96
N PHE A 385 -5.28 12.66 17.21
CA PHE A 385 -4.97 14.01 17.70
C PHE A 385 -5.99 14.96 17.09
N THR A 386 -6.74 15.65 17.95
CA THR A 386 -7.72 16.67 17.54
C THR A 386 -7.23 18.09 17.78
N ASP A 387 -6.09 18.24 18.44
CA ASP A 387 -5.44 19.50 18.82
C ASP A 387 -4.15 19.77 18.00
N PHE A 388 -3.83 18.90 17.06
CA PHE A 388 -2.68 19.02 16.17
C PHE A 388 -3.04 18.54 14.75
N GLY A 389 -2.59 19.28 13.75
CA GLY A 389 -2.72 18.94 12.35
C GLY A 389 -1.73 19.72 11.49
N ALA A 390 -1.86 19.61 10.18
CA ALA A 390 -0.94 20.24 9.23
C ALA A 390 -0.88 21.78 9.41
N ASN A 391 -2.01 22.44 9.68
CA ASN A 391 -2.06 23.88 9.89
C ASN A 391 -1.25 24.30 11.12
N ARG A 392 -1.35 23.54 12.19
CA ARG A 392 -0.58 23.82 13.42
C ARG A 392 0.92 23.73 13.18
N ALA A 393 1.37 22.69 12.47
CA ALA A 393 2.78 22.55 12.11
C ALA A 393 3.29 23.75 11.28
N LYS A 394 2.50 24.18 10.30
CA LYS A 394 2.83 25.36 9.46
C LYS A 394 2.90 26.65 10.27
N GLU A 395 1.98 26.87 11.21
CA GLU A 395 2.02 28.01 12.14
C GLU A 395 3.33 28.04 12.95
N LEU A 396 3.83 26.86 13.30
CA LEU A 396 5.10 26.71 14.03
C LEU A 396 6.34 26.79 13.11
N GLY A 397 6.15 27.03 11.81
CA GLY A 397 7.23 27.16 10.84
C GLY A 397 7.86 25.82 10.44
N MET A 398 7.09 24.70 10.53
CA MET A 398 7.58 23.36 10.25
C MET A 398 6.83 22.72 9.08
N SER A 399 7.54 21.89 8.31
CA SER A 399 6.90 20.95 7.40
C SER A 399 6.01 19.99 8.23
N PRO A 400 4.70 19.86 7.90
CA PRO A 400 3.80 18.99 8.66
C PRO A 400 4.27 17.54 8.74
N ASP A 401 4.67 16.97 7.62
CA ASP A 401 5.16 15.58 7.57
C ASP A 401 6.45 15.40 8.37
N ALA A 402 7.40 16.33 8.22
CA ALA A 402 8.65 16.29 8.98
C ALA A 402 8.41 16.41 10.48
N PHE A 403 7.48 17.26 10.92
CA PHE A 403 7.09 17.36 12.33
C PHE A 403 6.61 16.00 12.85
N ALA A 404 5.68 15.39 12.14
CA ALA A 404 5.12 14.08 12.53
C ALA A 404 6.21 13.00 12.59
N GLN A 405 7.05 12.92 11.58
CA GLN A 405 8.13 11.93 11.50
C GLN A 405 9.15 12.09 12.64
N MET A 406 9.50 13.33 13.00
CA MET A 406 10.39 13.57 14.14
C MET A 406 9.73 13.22 15.48
N ALA A 407 8.44 13.48 15.61
CA ALA A 407 7.67 13.05 16.78
C ALA A 407 7.69 11.52 16.94
N TYR A 408 7.57 10.77 15.84
CA TYR A 408 7.68 9.30 15.86
C TYR A 408 9.06 8.85 16.35
N GLN A 409 10.12 9.47 15.91
CA GLN A 409 11.48 9.15 16.34
C GLN A 409 11.69 9.37 17.84
N LEU A 410 11.23 10.50 18.35
CA LEU A 410 11.31 10.83 19.77
C LEU A 410 10.49 9.85 20.62
N ALA A 411 9.26 9.59 20.21
CA ALA A 411 8.38 8.64 20.89
C ALA A 411 8.95 7.23 20.91
N HIS A 412 9.50 6.77 19.79
CA HIS A 412 10.09 5.42 19.68
C HIS A 412 11.31 5.27 20.59
N LYS A 413 12.20 6.27 20.60
CA LYS A 413 13.37 6.26 21.49
C LYS A 413 12.94 6.16 22.96
N ARG A 414 11.93 6.90 23.36
CA ARG A 414 11.40 6.88 24.74
C ARG A 414 10.74 5.56 25.08
N ALA A 415 10.02 4.96 24.12
CA ALA A 415 9.33 3.68 24.33
C ALA A 415 10.27 2.47 24.29
N LYS A 416 11.19 2.43 23.34
CA LYS A 416 12.06 1.26 23.08
C LYS A 416 13.47 1.39 23.66
N GLY A 417 13.94 2.61 23.89
CA GLY A 417 15.29 2.88 24.38
C GLY A 417 16.35 2.95 23.28
N ILE A 418 16.00 2.69 22.04
CA ILE A 418 16.91 2.73 20.89
C ILE A 418 16.31 3.62 19.79
N THR A 419 17.19 4.10 18.89
CA THR A 419 16.78 4.68 17.62
C THR A 419 16.95 3.61 16.56
N GLY A 420 15.86 3.03 16.09
CA GLY A 420 15.84 1.91 15.15
C GLY A 420 15.62 2.36 13.71
N ALA A 421 16.04 1.50 12.76
CA ALA A 421 15.81 1.74 11.35
C ALA A 421 14.32 2.04 11.08
N THR A 422 14.07 3.11 10.33
CA THR A 422 12.73 3.59 10.03
C THR A 422 12.58 3.80 8.53
N TYR A 423 11.54 3.20 7.97
CA TYR A 423 11.17 3.31 6.56
C TYR A 423 10.05 4.33 6.38
N GLU A 424 10.15 5.17 5.35
CA GLU A 424 9.07 5.99 4.82
C GLU A 424 9.00 5.80 3.30
N SER A 425 7.80 5.62 2.77
CA SER A 425 7.56 5.48 1.34
C SER A 425 7.45 6.87 0.69
N ILE A 426 8.23 7.11 -0.36
CA ILE A 426 8.24 8.37 -1.10
C ILE A 426 7.84 8.11 -2.55
N ALA A 427 6.81 8.80 -3.05
CA ALA A 427 6.34 8.64 -4.42
C ALA A 427 7.34 9.19 -5.44
N THR A 428 7.53 8.45 -6.55
CA THR A 428 8.40 8.83 -7.67
C THR A 428 7.61 8.95 -8.98
N ARG A 429 6.36 9.36 -8.91
CA ARG A 429 5.42 9.33 -10.05
C ARG A 429 5.66 10.41 -11.11
N GLN A 430 6.62 11.31 -10.92
CA GLN A 430 7.09 12.23 -11.97
C GLN A 430 7.80 11.50 -13.11
N TYR A 431 8.17 10.25 -12.92
CA TYR A 431 8.88 9.43 -13.89
C TYR A 431 7.95 8.41 -14.56
N GLN A 432 8.34 7.97 -15.76
CA GLN A 432 7.66 6.89 -16.47
C GLN A 432 7.58 5.64 -15.58
N ASN A 433 6.39 5.07 -15.43
CA ASN A 433 6.11 3.91 -14.56
C ASN A 433 6.57 4.09 -13.10
N GLY A 434 6.69 5.35 -12.65
CA GLY A 434 7.14 5.66 -11.30
C GLY A 434 6.19 5.12 -10.23
N ARG A 435 6.76 4.53 -9.19
CA ARG A 435 6.03 4.03 -8.02
C ARG A 435 6.51 4.73 -6.77
N THR A 436 7.42 4.11 -6.04
CA THR A 436 7.94 4.65 -4.79
C THR A 436 9.45 4.44 -4.68
N GLU A 437 10.06 5.19 -3.78
CA GLU A 437 11.43 4.98 -3.31
C GLU A 437 11.40 4.79 -1.79
N ALA A 438 12.33 4.00 -1.29
CA ALA A 438 12.51 3.77 0.14
C ALA A 438 13.37 4.89 0.74
N MET A 439 12.81 5.66 1.65
CA MET A 439 13.56 6.63 2.43
C MET A 439 13.83 6.09 3.82
N ARG A 440 15.09 6.17 4.26
CA ARG A 440 15.50 5.84 5.62
C ARG A 440 15.54 7.12 6.44
N VAL A 441 14.71 7.18 7.47
CA VAL A 441 14.39 8.42 8.20
C VAL A 441 15.49 8.81 9.18
N VAL A 442 16.21 7.85 9.76
CA VAL A 442 17.22 8.14 10.77
C VAL A 442 18.47 8.77 10.16
N THR A 443 18.80 9.97 10.62
CA THR A 443 19.96 10.77 10.19
C THR A 443 20.81 11.12 11.42
N PRO A 444 22.04 11.61 11.24
CA PRO A 444 22.81 12.18 12.36
C PRO A 444 22.06 13.30 13.09
N GLU A 445 21.31 14.12 12.35
CA GLU A 445 20.48 15.20 12.91
C GLU A 445 19.34 14.64 13.78
N VAL A 446 18.73 13.53 13.38
CA VAL A 446 17.74 12.83 14.21
C VAL A 446 18.34 12.33 15.51
N LEU A 447 19.54 11.73 15.45
CA LEU A 447 20.25 11.27 16.67
C LEU A 447 20.52 12.43 17.62
N TRP A 448 20.98 13.58 17.10
CA TRP A 448 21.19 14.78 17.89
C TRP A 448 19.89 15.27 18.53
N PHE A 449 18.84 15.41 17.74
CA PHE A 449 17.51 15.83 18.19
C PHE A 449 16.99 14.96 19.35
N VAL A 450 16.99 13.65 19.17
CA VAL A 450 16.52 12.70 20.17
C VAL A 450 17.36 12.77 21.45
N ARG A 451 18.67 12.92 21.31
CA ARG A 451 19.59 13.04 22.45
C ARG A 451 19.31 14.28 23.27
N VAL A 452 19.23 15.46 22.64
CA VAL A 452 19.02 16.73 23.38
C VAL A 452 17.60 16.84 23.97
N MET A 453 16.60 16.25 23.32
CA MET A 453 15.25 16.21 23.87
C MET A 453 15.16 15.36 25.14
N ASN A 454 16.03 14.38 25.30
CA ASN A 454 16.10 13.50 26.46
C ASN A 454 17.19 13.90 27.47
N ASP A 455 17.91 14.99 27.21
CA ASP A 455 18.93 15.54 28.11
C ASP A 455 18.31 16.65 28.99
N PRO A 456 18.20 16.42 30.32
CA PRO A 456 17.66 17.44 31.23
C PRO A 456 18.49 18.73 31.26
N GLN A 457 19.76 18.69 30.86
CA GLN A 457 20.67 19.82 30.87
C GLN A 457 20.62 20.64 29.57
N ALA A 458 20.01 20.13 28.51
CA ALA A 458 19.88 20.84 27.26
C ALA A 458 18.89 22.02 27.43
N ASP A 459 19.29 23.20 26.95
CA ASP A 459 18.43 24.35 26.97
C ASP A 459 17.40 24.36 25.84
N ARG A 460 16.42 25.25 25.93
CA ARG A 460 15.36 25.37 24.95
C ARG A 460 15.89 25.69 23.55
N GLN A 461 16.84 26.59 23.45
CA GLN A 461 17.42 27.01 22.17
C GLN A 461 18.10 25.83 21.47
N THR A 462 18.87 25.02 22.18
CA THR A 462 19.52 23.82 21.66
C THR A 462 18.51 22.81 21.16
N ARG A 463 17.44 22.57 21.94
CA ARG A 463 16.33 21.66 21.53
C ARG A 463 15.62 22.14 20.27
N GLN A 464 15.32 23.45 20.18
CA GLN A 464 14.71 24.05 18.99
C GLN A 464 15.62 23.88 17.77
N ALA A 465 16.92 24.18 17.91
CA ALA A 465 17.89 24.06 16.82
C ALA A 465 18.01 22.60 16.33
N ALA A 466 18.09 21.66 17.24
CA ALA A 466 18.18 20.22 16.90
C ALA A 466 16.90 19.73 16.20
N PHE A 467 15.73 20.13 16.67
CA PHE A 467 14.46 19.77 16.05
C PHE A 467 14.35 20.31 14.62
N ARG A 468 14.68 21.61 14.44
CA ARG A 468 14.65 22.21 13.10
C ARG A 468 15.67 21.60 12.15
N ALA A 469 16.87 21.25 12.63
CA ALA A 469 17.89 20.60 11.82
C ALA A 469 17.44 19.20 11.37
N ALA A 470 16.87 18.41 12.28
CA ALA A 470 16.34 17.08 11.95
C ALA A 470 15.20 17.15 10.93
N ALA A 471 14.26 18.06 11.10
CA ALA A 471 13.15 18.27 10.17
C ALA A 471 13.63 18.76 8.81
N ALA A 472 14.59 19.68 8.75
CA ALA A 472 15.16 20.19 7.51
C ALA A 472 15.88 19.07 6.72
N LYS A 473 16.64 18.23 7.40
CA LYS A 473 17.31 17.08 6.78
C LYS A 473 16.28 16.07 6.25
N HIS A 474 15.20 15.84 6.96
CA HIS A 474 14.10 14.99 6.51
C HIS A 474 13.51 15.50 5.18
N VAL A 475 13.21 16.80 5.10
CA VAL A 475 12.68 17.42 3.87
C VAL A 475 13.67 17.30 2.71
N THR A 476 14.95 17.54 2.95
CA THR A 476 16.01 17.41 1.94
C THR A 476 16.09 15.97 1.41
N ARG A 477 16.13 14.99 2.32
CA ARG A 477 16.22 13.57 1.94
C ARG A 477 14.97 13.11 1.18
N ALA A 478 13.78 13.57 1.58
CA ALA A 478 12.54 13.28 0.85
C ALA A 478 12.57 13.79 -0.59
N LYS A 479 13.11 14.99 -0.82
CA LYS A 479 13.28 15.53 -2.17
C LYS A 479 14.29 14.74 -3.00
N GLU A 480 15.38 14.28 -2.39
CA GLU A 480 16.35 13.39 -3.03
C GLU A 480 15.69 12.09 -3.45
N CYS A 481 14.90 11.47 -2.57
CA CYS A 481 14.16 10.24 -2.87
C CYS A 481 13.15 10.44 -4.02
N GLN A 482 12.43 11.56 -4.02
CA GLN A 482 11.52 11.91 -5.14
C GLN A 482 12.25 11.98 -6.47
N ALA A 483 13.49 12.46 -6.45
CA ALA A 483 14.34 12.56 -7.65
C ALA A 483 15.01 11.22 -8.03
N GLY A 484 14.82 10.17 -7.24
CA GLY A 484 15.47 8.88 -7.48
C GLY A 484 16.89 8.79 -6.92
N ASP A 485 17.34 9.77 -6.15
CA ASP A 485 18.66 9.81 -5.53
C ASP A 485 18.66 9.06 -4.19
N ALA A 486 18.54 7.75 -4.25
CA ALA A 486 18.48 6.87 -3.08
C ALA A 486 19.22 5.56 -3.35
N PRO A 487 19.81 4.91 -2.33
CA PRO A 487 20.70 3.77 -2.55
C PRO A 487 20.03 2.41 -2.55
N GLU A 488 18.90 2.24 -1.84
CA GLU A 488 18.41 0.91 -1.48
C GLU A 488 17.90 0.11 -2.66
N GLN A 489 17.00 0.69 -3.47
CA GLN A 489 16.43 -0.02 -4.62
C GLN A 489 17.49 -0.32 -5.68
N HIS A 490 18.42 0.59 -5.89
CA HIS A 490 19.53 0.36 -6.83
C HIS A 490 20.40 -0.80 -6.40
N LEU A 491 20.88 -0.82 -5.17
CA LEU A 491 21.67 -1.93 -4.64
C LEU A 491 20.90 -3.25 -4.64
N TRP A 492 19.62 -3.19 -4.31
CA TRP A 492 18.76 -4.38 -4.32
C TRP A 492 18.56 -4.93 -5.73
N GLU A 493 18.33 -4.06 -6.73
CA GLU A 493 18.22 -4.52 -8.13
C GLU A 493 19.52 -5.15 -8.63
N LEU A 494 20.69 -4.61 -8.27
CA LEU A 494 21.97 -5.26 -8.61
C LEU A 494 22.05 -6.67 -8.00
N GLN A 495 21.62 -6.85 -6.75
CA GLN A 495 21.52 -8.18 -6.13
C GLN A 495 20.55 -9.10 -6.87
N LEU A 496 19.42 -8.59 -7.31
CA LEU A 496 18.43 -9.37 -8.07
C LEU A 496 18.94 -9.76 -9.45
N ILE A 497 19.69 -8.90 -10.13
CA ILE A 497 20.36 -9.24 -11.41
C ILE A 497 21.31 -10.41 -11.19
N GLN A 498 22.09 -10.38 -10.14
CA GLN A 498 23.03 -11.47 -9.82
C GLN A 498 22.28 -12.80 -9.59
N LYS A 499 21.20 -12.77 -8.82
CA LYS A 499 20.34 -13.94 -8.59
C LYS A 499 19.74 -14.49 -9.89
N ARG A 500 19.25 -13.62 -10.76
CA ARG A 500 18.71 -14.03 -12.09
C ARG A 500 19.77 -14.69 -12.95
N ARG A 501 21.04 -14.32 -12.78
CA ARG A 501 22.18 -14.92 -13.50
C ARG A 501 22.66 -16.24 -12.89
N GLY A 502 22.05 -16.68 -11.77
CA GLY A 502 22.42 -17.93 -11.12
C GLY A 502 23.77 -17.89 -10.42
N VAL A 503 24.28 -16.71 -10.07
CA VAL A 503 25.53 -16.56 -9.32
C VAL A 503 25.23 -16.63 -7.83
N GLU A 504 25.74 -17.64 -7.13
CA GLU A 504 25.48 -17.88 -5.71
C GLU A 504 26.31 -17.02 -4.77
N ASP A 505 27.54 -16.64 -5.16
CA ASP A 505 28.43 -15.84 -4.33
C ASP A 505 27.98 -14.38 -4.28
N SER A 506 27.37 -14.00 -3.16
CA SER A 506 26.90 -12.63 -2.92
C SER A 506 28.06 -11.73 -2.46
N PRO A 507 28.18 -10.49 -2.99
CA PRO A 507 29.13 -9.52 -2.46
C PRO A 507 28.94 -9.27 -0.97
N SER A 508 30.04 -9.02 -0.25
CA SER A 508 30.03 -8.80 1.21
C SER A 508 29.19 -7.60 1.65
N LEU A 509 28.93 -6.64 0.75
CA LEU A 509 28.02 -5.53 1.01
C LEU A 509 26.65 -6.00 1.51
N TYR A 510 26.09 -7.06 0.90
CA TYR A 510 24.76 -7.58 1.23
C TYR A 510 24.70 -8.40 2.51
N SER A 511 25.82 -8.72 3.11
CA SER A 511 25.94 -9.30 4.46
C SER A 511 26.54 -8.33 5.48
N SER A 512 26.84 -7.09 5.06
CA SER A 512 27.39 -6.07 5.94
C SER A 512 26.39 -5.63 7.01
N PRO A 513 26.87 -5.21 8.19
CA PRO A 513 25.98 -4.66 9.23
C PRO A 513 25.11 -3.50 8.72
N GLY A 514 25.67 -2.64 7.87
CA GLY A 514 24.94 -1.49 7.30
C GLY A 514 23.73 -1.91 6.47
N TRP A 515 23.90 -2.86 5.56
CA TRP A 515 22.81 -3.35 4.72
C TRP A 515 21.72 -4.06 5.54
N LEU A 516 22.13 -4.93 6.45
CA LEU A 516 21.20 -5.72 7.26
C LEU A 516 20.43 -4.85 8.26
N LYS A 517 21.11 -3.91 8.94
CA LYS A 517 20.47 -3.04 9.94
C LYS A 517 19.59 -1.96 9.31
N MET A 518 20.02 -1.35 8.21
CA MET A 518 19.25 -0.31 7.54
C MET A 518 17.89 -0.83 7.05
N ARG A 519 17.82 -2.09 6.66
CA ARG A 519 16.62 -2.74 6.12
C ARG A 519 15.79 -3.50 7.14
N ASN A 520 16.24 -3.56 8.39
CA ASN A 520 15.54 -4.22 9.47
C ASN A 520 14.67 -3.22 10.22
N ASP A 521 13.45 -3.00 9.75
CA ASP A 521 12.57 -1.95 10.23
C ASP A 521 12.15 -2.14 11.69
N TYR A 522 12.27 -1.08 12.49
CA TYR A 522 11.58 -0.92 13.77
C TYR A 522 10.33 -0.07 13.64
N LEU A 523 10.32 0.88 12.72
CA LEU A 523 9.14 1.62 12.30
C LEU A 523 9.02 1.55 10.77
N SER A 524 7.83 1.21 10.29
CA SER A 524 7.47 1.31 8.87
C SER A 524 6.34 2.32 8.74
N THR A 525 6.61 3.43 8.09
CA THR A 525 5.70 4.57 8.07
C THR A 525 5.20 4.88 6.66
N SER A 526 3.94 5.30 6.58
CA SER A 526 3.33 5.76 5.33
C SER A 526 2.17 6.70 5.63
N SER A 527 1.99 7.72 4.79
CA SER A 527 0.89 8.67 4.93
C SER A 527 -0.13 8.55 3.80
N ALA A 528 -1.38 8.88 4.11
CA ALA A 528 -2.47 8.94 3.16
C ALA A 528 -3.27 10.23 3.38
N PRO A 529 -2.79 11.39 2.88
CA PRO A 529 -3.39 12.69 3.18
C PRO A 529 -4.62 12.95 2.31
N SER A 530 -5.81 12.66 2.83
CA SER A 530 -7.09 13.01 2.22
C SER A 530 -8.14 13.30 3.28
N VAL A 531 -8.93 14.36 3.06
CA VAL A 531 -10.07 14.71 3.93
C VAL A 531 -11.19 13.69 3.87
N ASN A 532 -11.18 12.80 2.89
CA ASN A 532 -12.17 11.74 2.70
C ASN A 532 -11.83 10.46 3.47
N ILE A 533 -10.64 10.40 4.09
CA ILE A 533 -10.14 9.25 4.81
C ILE A 533 -9.97 9.61 6.28
N ARG A 534 -10.49 8.76 7.16
CA ARG A 534 -10.30 8.90 8.61
C ARG A 534 -9.05 8.18 9.08
N TYR A 535 -8.85 6.96 8.58
CA TYR A 535 -7.71 6.12 8.92
C TYR A 535 -7.19 5.40 7.70
N PHE A 536 -5.91 5.12 7.73
CA PHE A 536 -5.17 4.29 6.79
C PHE A 536 -4.44 3.23 7.60
N GLY A 537 -4.27 2.03 7.08
CA GLY A 537 -3.55 0.99 7.81
C GLY A 537 -2.99 -0.11 6.92
N PHE A 538 -1.96 -0.74 7.46
CA PHE A 538 -1.27 -1.90 6.87
C PHE A 538 -0.64 -2.74 7.98
N GLY A 539 -0.24 -3.96 7.66
CA GLY A 539 0.42 -4.88 8.59
C GLY A 539 1.88 -4.53 8.88
N SER A 540 2.43 -5.11 9.94
CA SER A 540 3.85 -4.97 10.28
C SER A 540 4.75 -5.61 9.21
N THR A 541 5.92 -4.98 8.96
CA THR A 541 6.87 -5.43 7.92
C THR A 541 7.99 -6.32 8.47
N SER A 542 8.11 -6.47 9.77
CA SER A 542 9.12 -7.33 10.42
C SER A 542 8.67 -7.77 11.82
N PRO A 543 9.30 -8.79 12.43
CA PRO A 543 8.88 -9.30 13.74
C PRO A 543 8.95 -8.30 14.89
N GLN A 544 9.71 -7.23 14.79
CA GLN A 544 9.83 -6.19 15.82
C GLN A 544 9.25 -4.85 15.37
N CYS A 545 8.69 -4.77 14.18
CA CYS A 545 8.27 -3.49 13.57
C CYS A 545 6.90 -3.07 14.06
N ILE A 546 6.77 -1.77 14.34
CA ILE A 546 5.49 -1.09 14.46
C ILE A 546 5.20 -0.42 13.10
N GLY A 547 4.13 -0.86 12.44
CA GLY A 547 3.60 -0.17 11.27
C GLY A 547 2.88 1.09 11.71
N VAL A 548 3.21 2.22 11.12
CA VAL A 548 2.65 3.54 11.43
C VAL A 548 2.01 4.10 10.18
N ALA A 549 0.72 3.87 10.02
CA ALA A 549 -0.06 4.46 8.96
C ALA A 549 -0.76 5.71 9.50
N TYR A 550 -0.60 6.85 8.82
CA TYR A 550 -1.13 8.09 9.35
C TYR A 550 -1.84 8.95 8.30
N VAL A 551 -2.88 9.64 8.77
CA VAL A 551 -3.65 10.60 7.98
C VAL A 551 -3.47 11.96 8.65
N LEU A 552 -2.61 12.78 8.07
CA LEU A 552 -2.32 14.13 8.55
C LEU A 552 -3.21 15.11 7.81
N LEU A 553 -4.24 15.58 8.50
CA LEU A 553 -5.24 16.50 7.98
C LEU A 553 -4.95 17.94 8.45
N PRO A 554 -5.63 18.97 7.91
CA PRO A 554 -5.40 20.35 8.34
C PRO A 554 -5.48 20.56 9.85
N GLU A 555 -6.47 19.96 10.52
CA GLU A 555 -6.75 20.18 11.95
C GLU A 555 -6.60 18.92 12.83
N SER A 556 -6.20 17.80 12.26
CA SER A 556 -6.09 16.54 12.98
C SER A 556 -5.02 15.63 12.44
N LEU A 557 -4.62 14.65 13.25
CA LEU A 557 -3.71 13.57 12.85
C LEU A 557 -4.26 12.26 13.41
N ASN A 558 -4.54 11.32 12.53
CA ASN A 558 -5.03 9.99 12.89
C ASN A 558 -4.02 8.93 12.48
N LEU A 559 -3.73 8.01 13.40
CA LEU A 559 -2.79 6.92 13.18
C LEU A 559 -3.46 5.57 13.44
N TYR A 560 -3.09 4.61 12.62
CA TYR A 560 -3.34 3.20 12.87
C TYR A 560 -1.98 2.51 13.03
N LEU A 561 -1.77 1.93 14.21
CA LEU A 561 -0.56 1.22 14.56
C LEU A 561 -0.81 -0.29 14.47
N CYS A 562 0.14 -1.03 13.92
CA CYS A 562 0.04 -2.47 13.76
C CYS A 562 1.39 -3.13 14.05
N THR A 563 1.39 -4.16 14.88
CA THR A 563 2.62 -4.87 15.27
C THR A 563 2.29 -6.33 15.62
N PRO A 564 3.27 -7.24 15.58
CA PRO A 564 3.07 -8.55 16.18
C PRO A 564 2.75 -8.44 17.68
N LYS A 565 1.92 -9.33 18.18
CA LYS A 565 1.40 -9.26 19.56
C LYS A 565 2.49 -9.24 20.64
N HIS A 566 3.63 -9.89 20.39
CA HIS A 566 4.76 -9.86 21.33
C HIS A 566 5.45 -8.48 21.45
N VAL A 567 5.17 -7.54 20.55
CA VAL A 567 5.64 -6.15 20.59
C VAL A 567 4.54 -5.20 21.06
N ALA A 568 3.36 -5.72 21.43
CA ALA A 568 2.21 -4.89 21.79
C ALA A 568 2.50 -3.92 22.95
N HIS A 569 3.30 -4.32 23.92
CA HIS A 569 3.66 -3.45 25.04
C HIS A 569 4.45 -2.22 24.59
N GLU A 570 5.45 -2.42 23.73
CA GLU A 570 6.22 -1.32 23.16
C GLU A 570 5.37 -0.41 22.28
N MET A 571 4.40 -0.98 21.54
CA MET A 571 3.46 -0.19 20.76
C MET A 571 2.57 0.69 21.63
N GLU A 572 2.08 0.18 22.76
CA GLU A 572 1.30 0.97 23.73
C GLU A 572 2.14 2.09 24.33
N LEU A 573 3.39 1.81 24.71
CA LEU A 573 4.32 2.84 25.18
C LEU A 573 4.60 3.87 24.09
N PHE A 574 4.81 3.44 22.86
CA PHE A 574 5.01 4.32 21.71
C PHE A 574 3.83 5.27 21.54
N ALA A 575 2.60 4.78 21.60
CA ALA A 575 1.40 5.61 21.49
C ALA A 575 1.31 6.65 22.63
N THR A 576 1.61 6.25 23.86
CA THR A 576 1.62 7.15 25.01
C THR A 576 2.70 8.22 24.88
N GLU A 577 3.91 7.82 24.54
CA GLU A 577 5.04 8.74 24.33
C GLU A 577 4.83 9.67 23.13
N LEU A 578 4.15 9.19 22.09
CA LEU A 578 3.82 10.03 20.94
C LEU A 578 2.87 11.17 21.31
N THR A 579 1.86 10.89 22.13
CA THR A 579 0.95 11.91 22.63
C THR A 579 1.71 12.98 23.42
N ALA A 580 2.61 12.57 24.30
CA ALA A 580 3.47 13.49 25.05
C ALA A 580 4.44 14.26 24.15
N ALA A 581 5.07 13.59 23.20
CA ALA A 581 6.03 14.20 22.29
C ALA A 581 5.40 15.28 21.40
N VAL A 582 4.22 15.03 20.85
CA VAL A 582 3.51 16.02 20.01
C VAL A 582 3.20 17.27 20.82
N ALA A 583 2.72 17.13 22.05
CA ALA A 583 2.44 18.27 22.95
C ALA A 583 3.73 19.03 23.30
N GLU A 584 4.78 18.33 23.67
CA GLU A 584 6.09 18.89 24.04
C GLU A 584 6.74 19.66 22.88
N LEU A 585 6.69 19.11 21.67
CA LEU A 585 7.26 19.75 20.47
C LEU A 585 6.46 20.99 20.05
N GLN A 586 5.14 20.99 20.19
CA GLN A 586 4.32 22.19 19.98
C GLN A 586 4.71 23.30 20.97
N GLU A 587 4.80 22.98 22.25
CA GLU A 587 5.21 23.93 23.29
C GLU A 587 6.63 24.46 23.05
N LEU A 588 7.56 23.59 22.64
CA LEU A 588 8.94 23.97 22.33
C LEU A 588 9.01 25.09 21.29
N LEU A 589 8.15 25.05 20.27
CA LEU A 589 8.17 26.00 19.15
C LEU A 589 7.20 27.17 19.31
N ALA A 590 6.30 27.15 20.28
CA ALA A 590 5.18 28.10 20.41
C ALA A 590 5.55 29.46 21.01
N SER A 591 6.77 29.77 21.29
CA SER A 591 7.18 31.03 21.97
C SER A 591 7.69 32.09 21.03
#